data_566e8376349f44380a00ba554af44a1b
#
_entry.id   566e8376349f44380a00ba554af44a1b
#
_cell.length_a   1.000
_cell.length_b   1.000
_cell.length_c   1.000
_cell.angle_alpha   90.00
_cell.angle_beta   90.00
_cell.angle_gamma   90.00
#
_symmetry.space_group_name_H-M   'P 1'
#
loop_
_entity.id
_entity.type
_entity.pdbx_description
1 polymer ?
#
loop_
_entity_poly.entity_id
_entity_poly.type
_entity_poly.pdbx_seq_one_letter_code
_entity_poly.pdbx_strand_id
1 'polypeptide(L)'
;QSINVSPTVTTTYSVTVTDANGCTASDAMTVTVGNTDVNVGPNQTICLGESTTVTASTTNGVFFAWNTGATTSSITVSPSTTTVYSVTVTDANGCTATDNMTVTVGSADVNAGPDQTICLGESTSITASSNSGVFYSWNTGATTQSINVSPTVTTTYSVTVTYNNGCTASDAMTVTVGST
;
A
#
# COMPACT_ATOMS: atom_id res chain seq x y z
N GLN A 1 10.98 -52.15 14.21
CA GLN A 1 12.01 -51.13 13.88
C GLN A 1 11.34 -49.95 13.21
N SER A 2 11.78 -48.76 13.52
CA SER A 2 11.32 -47.52 12.92
C SER A 2 12.51 -46.70 12.45
N ILE A 3 12.32 -45.91 11.40
CA ILE A 3 13.27 -44.91 10.93
C ILE A 3 12.60 -43.53 10.93
N ASN A 4 13.36 -42.48 11.26
CA ASN A 4 12.94 -41.10 11.07
C ASN A 4 13.49 -40.62 9.72
N VAL A 5 12.65 -40.00 8.93
CA VAL A 5 13.02 -39.45 7.62
C VAL A 5 12.62 -37.98 7.52
N SER A 6 13.44 -37.17 6.82
CA SER A 6 13.18 -35.75 6.56
C SER A 6 13.47 -35.44 5.08
N PRO A 7 12.65 -35.93 4.16
CA PRO A 7 12.88 -35.72 2.73
C PRO A 7 12.61 -34.24 2.38
N THR A 8 13.41 -33.72 1.45
CA THR A 8 13.23 -32.36 0.89
C THR A 8 12.41 -32.36 -0.41
N VAL A 9 12.12 -33.57 -0.94
CA VAL A 9 11.25 -33.81 -2.10
C VAL A 9 10.37 -35.03 -1.79
N THR A 10 9.21 -35.10 -2.42
CA THR A 10 8.31 -36.26 -2.30
C THR A 10 9.10 -37.55 -2.56
N THR A 11 9.12 -38.41 -1.58
CA THR A 11 9.97 -39.63 -1.58
C THR A 11 9.17 -40.84 -1.16
N THR A 12 9.31 -41.91 -1.90
CA THR A 12 8.75 -43.23 -1.54
C THR A 12 9.80 -44.06 -0.80
N TYR A 13 9.43 -44.53 0.37
CA TYR A 13 10.24 -45.40 1.22
C TYR A 13 9.65 -46.82 1.16
N SER A 14 10.49 -47.81 0.96
CA SER A 14 10.09 -49.22 0.98
C SER A 14 10.84 -49.99 2.07
N VAL A 15 10.18 -50.96 2.63
CA VAL A 15 10.75 -51.91 3.58
C VAL A 15 10.55 -53.33 3.05
N THR A 16 11.59 -54.12 3.13
CA THR A 16 11.52 -55.57 2.86
C THR A 16 11.88 -56.29 4.14
N VAL A 17 11.04 -57.18 4.56
CA VAL A 17 11.26 -58.08 5.69
C VAL A 17 11.53 -59.47 5.15
N THR A 18 12.59 -60.12 5.68
CA THR A 18 12.94 -61.50 5.36
C THR A 18 12.78 -62.35 6.63
N ASP A 19 12.05 -63.46 6.53
CA ASP A 19 11.93 -64.39 7.65
C ASP A 19 13.14 -65.36 7.76
N ALA A 20 13.14 -66.21 8.79
CA ALA A 20 14.21 -67.11 9.06
C ALA A 20 14.34 -68.25 7.95
N ASN A 21 13.32 -68.45 7.11
CA ASN A 21 13.30 -69.41 6.01
C ASN A 21 13.69 -68.73 4.68
N GLY A 22 14.00 -67.42 4.67
CA GLY A 22 14.38 -66.71 3.46
C GLY A 22 13.20 -66.16 2.66
N CYS A 23 11.95 -66.27 3.14
CA CYS A 23 10.78 -65.65 2.51
C CYS A 23 10.75 -64.15 2.77
N THR A 24 10.41 -63.40 1.74
CA THR A 24 10.39 -61.91 1.80
C THR A 24 8.99 -61.35 1.63
N ALA A 25 8.70 -60.29 2.35
CA ALA A 25 7.54 -59.42 2.14
C ALA A 25 8.00 -57.96 2.09
N SER A 26 7.40 -57.18 1.20
CA SER A 26 7.73 -55.75 1.04
C SER A 26 6.49 -54.90 1.10
N ASP A 27 6.62 -53.71 1.69
CA ASP A 27 5.63 -52.66 1.68
C ASP A 27 6.29 -51.31 1.43
N ALA A 28 5.53 -50.32 0.95
CA ALA A 28 6.03 -48.99 0.63
C ALA A 28 5.04 -47.92 1.03
N MET A 29 5.61 -46.81 1.50
CA MET A 29 4.85 -45.59 1.80
C MET A 29 5.48 -44.37 1.12
N THR A 30 4.69 -43.41 0.72
CA THR A 30 5.17 -42.15 0.16
C THR A 30 5.01 -41.02 1.17
N VAL A 31 6.11 -40.34 1.44
CA VAL A 31 6.11 -39.06 2.18
C VAL A 31 6.07 -37.95 1.13
N THR A 32 4.92 -37.27 1.05
CA THR A 32 4.75 -36.13 0.15
C THR A 32 5.29 -34.87 0.79
N VAL A 33 6.21 -34.20 0.10
CA VAL A 33 6.69 -32.86 0.50
C VAL A 33 5.87 -31.84 -0.25
N GLY A 34 5.04 -31.11 0.48
CA GLY A 34 4.25 -29.99 -0.05
C GLY A 34 5.14 -28.75 -0.24
N ASN A 35 4.83 -27.97 -1.24
CA ASN A 35 5.41 -26.66 -1.47
C ASN A 35 4.27 -25.67 -1.68
N THR A 36 4.07 -24.79 -0.72
CA THR A 36 3.07 -23.74 -0.77
C THR A 36 3.77 -22.41 -1.02
N ASP A 37 3.19 -21.59 -1.88
CA ASP A 37 3.67 -20.26 -2.21
C ASP A 37 2.58 -19.22 -1.97
N VAL A 38 2.99 -17.98 -1.76
CA VAL A 38 2.10 -16.82 -1.72
C VAL A 38 2.87 -15.58 -2.16
N ASN A 39 2.19 -14.69 -2.88
CA ASN A 39 2.71 -13.40 -3.31
C ASN A 39 1.60 -12.35 -3.21
N VAL A 40 1.84 -11.29 -2.44
CA VAL A 40 0.92 -10.14 -2.26
C VAL A 40 1.27 -8.96 -3.17
N GLY A 41 2.29 -9.11 -4.01
CA GLY A 41 2.75 -8.06 -4.92
C GLY A 41 3.62 -6.99 -4.26
N PRO A 42 3.95 -5.92 -5.00
CA PRO A 42 4.82 -4.86 -4.52
C PRO A 42 4.12 -3.95 -3.50
N ASN A 43 4.93 -3.27 -2.68
CA ASN A 43 4.45 -2.21 -1.80
C ASN A 43 3.66 -1.16 -2.59
N GLN A 44 2.62 -0.61 -1.96
CA GLN A 44 1.74 0.40 -2.54
C GLN A 44 1.83 1.71 -1.75
N THR A 45 1.50 2.81 -2.42
CA THR A 45 1.33 4.12 -1.78
C THR A 45 -0.07 4.62 -2.08
N ILE A 46 -0.76 5.10 -1.05
CA ILE A 46 -2.08 5.74 -1.13
C ILE A 46 -2.02 7.09 -0.43
N CYS A 47 -2.94 7.96 -0.74
CA CYS A 47 -3.11 9.21 0.01
C CYS A 47 -4.01 8.98 1.24
N LEU A 48 -3.84 9.81 2.25
CA LEU A 48 -4.68 9.75 3.45
C LEU A 48 -6.16 9.87 3.06
N GLY A 49 -6.96 8.91 3.52
CA GLY A 49 -8.40 8.80 3.21
C GLY A 49 -8.72 7.94 1.99
N GLU A 50 -7.74 7.53 1.21
CA GLU A 50 -7.93 6.60 0.10
C GLU A 50 -7.93 5.14 0.56
N SER A 51 -8.37 4.27 -0.33
CA SER A 51 -8.35 2.82 -0.12
C SER A 51 -7.61 2.12 -1.25
N THR A 52 -7.08 0.94 -0.96
CA THR A 52 -6.48 0.07 -1.95
C THR A 52 -6.86 -1.39 -1.70
N THR A 53 -6.73 -2.23 -2.72
CA THR A 53 -6.96 -3.67 -2.61
C THR A 53 -5.63 -4.39 -2.62
N VAL A 54 -5.40 -5.20 -1.58
CA VAL A 54 -4.26 -6.12 -1.46
C VAL A 54 -4.76 -7.50 -1.82
N THR A 55 -4.11 -8.15 -2.78
CA THR A 55 -4.50 -9.47 -3.27
C THR A 55 -3.35 -10.45 -3.09
N ALA A 56 -3.62 -11.56 -2.41
CA ALA A 56 -2.70 -12.68 -2.31
C ALA A 56 -2.93 -13.64 -3.48
N SER A 57 -1.89 -13.91 -4.26
CA SER A 57 -1.85 -14.92 -5.29
C SER A 57 -1.05 -16.14 -4.81
N THR A 58 -1.51 -17.31 -5.15
CA THR A 58 -0.90 -18.60 -4.77
C THR A 58 -1.22 -19.64 -5.86
N THR A 59 -0.38 -20.64 -6.02
CA THR A 59 -0.60 -21.72 -6.98
C THR A 59 -1.45 -22.86 -6.42
N ASN A 60 -1.43 -23.09 -5.10
CA ASN A 60 -2.06 -24.24 -4.45
C ASN A 60 -2.65 -23.95 -3.06
N GLY A 61 -2.68 -22.68 -2.65
CA GLY A 61 -3.27 -22.28 -1.37
C GLY A 61 -4.79 -22.38 -1.39
N VAL A 62 -5.37 -22.86 -0.30
CA VAL A 62 -6.83 -23.04 -0.15
C VAL A 62 -7.41 -22.22 0.99
N PHE A 63 -6.62 -21.86 2.01
CA PHE A 63 -7.04 -21.03 3.13
C PHE A 63 -6.13 -19.81 3.24
N PHE A 64 -6.74 -18.65 3.48
CA PHE A 64 -6.06 -17.37 3.70
C PHE A 64 -6.32 -16.89 5.12
N ALA A 65 -5.29 -16.36 5.77
CA ALA A 65 -5.38 -15.74 7.08
C ALA A 65 -4.56 -14.45 7.10
N TRP A 66 -5.23 -13.30 7.04
CA TRP A 66 -4.60 -11.99 7.11
C TRP A 66 -4.42 -11.53 8.56
N ASN A 67 -3.42 -10.69 8.80
CA ASN A 67 -3.24 -10.03 10.10
C ASN A 67 -4.40 -9.09 10.48
N THR A 68 -5.29 -8.78 9.54
CA THR A 68 -6.55 -8.06 9.77
C THR A 68 -7.70 -8.96 10.28
N GLY A 69 -7.50 -10.29 10.29
CA GLY A 69 -8.52 -11.28 10.58
C GLY A 69 -9.36 -11.72 9.37
N ALA A 70 -9.13 -11.15 8.19
CA ALA A 70 -9.81 -11.57 6.97
C ALA A 70 -9.30 -12.94 6.48
N THR A 71 -10.18 -13.69 5.79
CA THR A 71 -9.91 -15.04 5.27
C THR A 71 -10.12 -15.16 3.76
N THR A 72 -10.28 -14.04 3.07
CA THR A 72 -10.45 -13.97 1.62
C THR A 72 -9.11 -13.84 0.92
N SER A 73 -9.03 -14.18 -0.38
CA SER A 73 -7.82 -14.01 -1.18
C SER A 73 -7.44 -12.55 -1.40
N SER A 74 -8.36 -11.61 -1.19
CA SER A 74 -8.09 -10.18 -1.27
C SER A 74 -8.80 -9.42 -0.15
N ILE A 75 -8.18 -8.30 0.26
CA ILE A 75 -8.72 -7.37 1.25
C ILE A 75 -8.68 -5.94 0.68
N THR A 76 -9.70 -5.13 0.98
CA THR A 76 -9.67 -3.70 0.73
C THR A 76 -9.35 -2.99 2.05
N VAL A 77 -8.34 -2.13 2.05
CA VAL A 77 -7.83 -1.46 3.23
C VAL A 77 -7.71 0.05 3.00
N SER A 78 -7.94 0.84 4.06
CA SER A 78 -7.83 2.30 4.06
C SER A 78 -7.12 2.76 5.34
N PRO A 79 -5.83 2.44 5.49
CA PRO A 79 -5.10 2.79 6.70
C PRO A 79 -4.91 4.31 6.81
N SER A 80 -4.94 4.84 8.03
CA SER A 80 -4.62 6.25 8.30
C SER A 80 -3.12 6.51 8.49
N THR A 81 -2.32 5.45 8.63
CA THR A 81 -0.86 5.49 8.77
C THR A 81 -0.25 4.33 7.99
N THR A 82 1.00 4.48 7.58
CA THR A 82 1.74 3.41 6.90
C THR A 82 1.63 2.10 7.67
N THR A 83 1.11 1.07 7.01
CA THR A 83 0.73 -0.21 7.64
C THR A 83 1.25 -1.38 6.82
N VAL A 84 1.72 -2.42 7.52
CA VAL A 84 2.12 -3.70 6.91
C VAL A 84 0.93 -4.68 6.98
N TYR A 85 0.58 -5.23 5.84
CA TYR A 85 -0.41 -6.30 5.70
C TYR A 85 0.30 -7.59 5.39
N SER A 86 0.03 -8.62 6.19
CA SER A 86 0.61 -9.95 6.02
C SER A 86 -0.49 -11.00 5.90
N VAL A 87 -0.25 -11.99 5.09
CA VAL A 87 -1.14 -13.15 4.90
C VAL A 87 -0.35 -14.43 5.09
N THR A 88 -0.97 -15.39 5.76
CA THR A 88 -0.55 -16.79 5.76
C THR A 88 -1.51 -17.58 4.90
N VAL A 89 -0.99 -18.31 3.95
CA VAL A 89 -1.76 -19.22 3.09
C VAL A 89 -1.46 -20.64 3.51
N THR A 90 -2.50 -21.49 3.55
CA THR A 90 -2.38 -22.91 3.88
C THR A 90 -2.90 -23.72 2.70
N ASP A 91 -2.18 -24.74 2.27
CA ASP A 91 -2.62 -25.67 1.22
C ASP A 91 -3.48 -26.80 1.79
N ALA A 92 -3.98 -27.69 0.91
CA ALA A 92 -4.80 -28.83 1.27
C ALA A 92 -4.06 -29.87 2.14
N ASN A 93 -2.73 -29.86 2.16
CA ASN A 93 -1.89 -30.75 2.95
C ASN A 93 -1.51 -30.15 4.31
N GLY A 94 -1.91 -28.91 4.59
CA GLY A 94 -1.54 -28.18 5.80
C GLY A 94 -0.18 -27.46 5.74
N CYS A 95 0.48 -27.41 4.58
CA CYS A 95 1.69 -26.62 4.41
C CYS A 95 1.34 -25.15 4.33
N THR A 96 2.19 -24.29 4.88
CA THR A 96 1.94 -22.85 4.95
C THR A 96 3.02 -22.03 4.27
N ALA A 97 2.63 -20.90 3.68
CA ALA A 97 3.49 -19.84 3.21
C ALA A 97 2.99 -18.50 3.72
N THR A 98 3.90 -17.54 3.92
CA THR A 98 3.56 -16.20 4.40
C THR A 98 4.28 -15.17 3.55
N ASP A 99 3.55 -14.11 3.21
CA ASP A 99 4.09 -12.94 2.55
C ASP A 99 3.47 -11.67 3.12
N ASN A 100 4.10 -10.52 2.87
CA ASN A 100 3.63 -9.23 3.34
C ASN A 100 3.94 -8.12 2.35
N MET A 101 3.14 -7.07 2.42
CA MET A 101 3.41 -5.81 1.73
C MET A 101 3.15 -4.63 2.66
N THR A 102 3.78 -3.51 2.34
CA THR A 102 3.57 -2.25 3.02
C THR A 102 2.66 -1.36 2.18
N VAL A 103 1.58 -0.86 2.78
CA VAL A 103 0.80 0.26 2.25
C VAL A 103 1.28 1.53 2.92
N THR A 104 2.01 2.35 2.17
CA THR A 104 2.52 3.65 2.64
C THR A 104 1.40 4.69 2.50
N VAL A 105 1.11 5.41 3.57
CA VAL A 105 0.14 6.52 3.55
C VAL A 105 0.91 7.83 3.39
N GLY A 106 0.71 8.48 2.24
CA GLY A 106 1.19 9.82 1.98
C GLY A 106 0.21 10.87 2.52
N SER A 107 0.74 11.94 3.07
CA SER A 107 -0.03 13.14 3.38
C SER A 107 0.40 14.26 2.45
N ALA A 108 -0.55 15.09 2.04
CA ALA A 108 -0.31 16.35 1.36
C ALA A 108 -0.89 17.47 2.21
N ASP A 109 -0.19 18.59 2.29
CA ASP A 109 -0.67 19.81 2.95
C ASP A 109 -0.27 21.03 2.12
N VAL A 110 -1.07 22.08 2.20
CA VAL A 110 -0.76 23.39 1.63
C VAL A 110 -1.47 24.45 2.43
N ASN A 111 -0.83 25.61 2.54
CA ASN A 111 -1.41 26.81 3.13
C ASN A 111 -1.17 27.98 2.16
N ALA A 112 -2.24 28.59 1.68
CA ALA A 112 -2.20 29.75 0.77
C ALA A 112 -1.85 31.07 1.48
N GLY A 113 -1.75 31.02 2.81
CA GLY A 113 -1.52 32.19 3.64
C GLY A 113 -2.82 32.85 4.14
N PRO A 114 -2.70 33.87 5.00
CA PRO A 114 -3.86 34.58 5.52
C PRO A 114 -4.50 35.48 4.45
N ASP A 115 -5.79 35.77 4.62
CA ASP A 115 -6.50 36.77 3.84
C ASP A 115 -5.80 38.14 3.94
N GLN A 116 -5.79 38.88 2.85
CA GLN A 116 -5.13 40.19 2.74
C GLN A 116 -6.13 41.24 2.30
N THR A 117 -5.81 42.51 2.61
CA THR A 117 -6.57 43.67 2.14
C THR A 117 -5.62 44.63 1.44
N ILE A 118 -6.00 45.08 0.26
CA ILE A 118 -5.27 46.08 -0.54
C ILE A 118 -6.21 47.24 -0.94
N CYS A 119 -5.65 48.39 -1.26
CA CYS A 119 -6.41 49.48 -1.90
C CYS A 119 -6.57 49.20 -3.41
N LEU A 120 -7.60 49.78 -4.01
CA LEU A 120 -7.79 49.67 -5.45
C LEU A 120 -6.56 50.21 -6.22
N GLY A 121 -6.03 49.40 -7.12
CA GLY A 121 -4.84 49.71 -7.91
C GLY A 121 -3.52 49.23 -7.31
N GLU A 122 -3.52 48.69 -6.09
CA GLU A 122 -2.35 48.09 -5.47
C GLU A 122 -2.16 46.62 -5.90
N SER A 123 -0.98 46.10 -5.62
CA SER A 123 -0.64 44.71 -5.83
C SER A 123 -0.12 44.07 -4.55
N THR A 124 -0.30 42.75 -4.42
CA THR A 124 0.24 41.99 -3.32
C THR A 124 0.83 40.68 -3.79
N SER A 125 1.74 40.11 -2.99
CA SER A 125 2.31 38.80 -3.21
C SER A 125 1.63 37.78 -2.31
N ILE A 126 1.20 36.66 -2.91
CA ILE A 126 0.66 35.49 -2.22
C ILE A 126 1.70 34.39 -2.34
N THR A 127 2.06 33.78 -1.21
CA THR A 127 3.04 32.70 -1.17
C THR A 127 2.42 31.50 -0.48
N ALA A 128 2.32 30.40 -1.22
CA ALA A 128 1.89 29.13 -0.64
C ALA A 128 3.04 28.44 0.11
N SER A 129 2.74 27.84 1.23
CA SER A 129 3.65 27.00 2.00
C SER A 129 3.17 25.54 1.97
N SER A 130 4.10 24.59 1.87
CA SER A 130 3.86 23.16 1.90
C SER A 130 5.08 22.44 2.46
N ASN A 131 4.92 21.20 2.98
CA ASN A 131 5.98 20.47 3.70
C ASN A 131 7.10 19.91 2.80
N SER A 132 6.90 19.76 1.49
CA SER A 132 7.95 19.27 0.59
C SER A 132 7.67 19.59 -0.88
N GLY A 133 8.74 19.59 -1.66
CA GLY A 133 8.82 19.98 -3.06
C GLY A 133 7.81 19.33 -3.97
N VAL A 134 7.12 20.16 -4.74
CA VAL A 134 5.86 19.82 -5.34
C VAL A 134 5.55 20.71 -6.51
N PHE A 135 4.55 20.33 -7.23
CA PHE A 135 4.00 21.15 -8.30
C PHE A 135 2.87 22.02 -7.73
N TYR A 136 2.95 23.31 -7.97
CA TYR A 136 1.90 24.28 -7.64
C TYR A 136 1.02 24.52 -8.85
N SER A 137 -0.28 24.70 -8.63
CA SER A 137 -1.25 25.10 -9.64
C SER A 137 -2.25 26.06 -9.02
N TRP A 138 -2.18 27.33 -9.40
CA TRP A 138 -3.12 28.37 -8.96
C TRP A 138 -4.31 28.47 -9.93
N ASN A 139 -5.46 28.93 -9.42
CA ASN A 139 -6.62 29.23 -10.26
C ASN A 139 -6.36 30.36 -11.28
N THR A 140 -5.25 31.07 -11.16
CA THR A 140 -4.76 32.06 -12.14
C THR A 140 -4.00 31.40 -13.32
N GLY A 141 -3.72 30.10 -13.26
CA GLY A 141 -2.87 29.39 -14.19
C GLY A 141 -1.37 29.43 -13.85
N ALA A 142 -0.98 30.13 -12.80
CA ALA A 142 0.42 30.16 -12.36
C ALA A 142 0.83 28.82 -11.71
N THR A 143 2.11 28.45 -11.88
CA THR A 143 2.69 27.19 -11.36
C THR A 143 3.85 27.43 -10.39
N THR A 144 4.09 28.67 -9.99
CA THR A 144 5.11 29.04 -9.03
C THR A 144 4.59 29.02 -7.61
N GLN A 145 5.48 28.85 -6.63
CA GLN A 145 5.12 28.89 -5.21
C GLN A 145 4.51 30.23 -4.79
N SER A 146 4.98 31.31 -5.39
CA SER A 146 4.50 32.68 -5.13
C SER A 146 3.92 33.30 -6.40
N ILE A 147 2.87 34.07 -6.26
CA ILE A 147 2.22 34.85 -7.33
C ILE A 147 2.06 36.29 -6.89
N ASN A 148 2.18 37.25 -7.84
CA ASN A 148 1.80 38.64 -7.63
C ASN A 148 0.45 38.88 -8.28
N VAL A 149 -0.46 39.50 -7.55
CA VAL A 149 -1.83 39.76 -8.00
C VAL A 149 -2.21 41.23 -7.73
N SER A 150 -3.03 41.78 -8.62
CA SER A 150 -3.57 43.14 -8.48
C SER A 150 -5.05 43.14 -8.85
N PRO A 151 -5.91 42.50 -8.04
CA PRO A 151 -7.33 42.45 -8.32
C PRO A 151 -7.98 43.82 -8.19
N THR A 152 -8.96 44.07 -9.06
CA THR A 152 -9.78 45.31 -9.01
C THR A 152 -11.05 45.14 -8.19
N VAL A 153 -11.39 43.89 -7.82
CA VAL A 153 -12.50 43.51 -6.94
C VAL A 153 -12.02 42.41 -5.99
N THR A 154 -12.67 42.28 -4.84
CA THR A 154 -12.38 41.22 -3.88
C THR A 154 -12.37 39.85 -4.59
N THR A 155 -11.25 39.15 -4.51
CA THR A 155 -10.98 37.95 -5.30
C THR A 155 -10.38 36.86 -4.41
N THR A 156 -10.87 35.62 -4.57
CA THR A 156 -10.32 34.45 -3.92
C THR A 156 -9.31 33.74 -4.85
N TYR A 157 -8.13 33.48 -4.32
CA TYR A 157 -7.05 32.75 -4.96
C TYR A 157 -6.93 31.38 -4.33
N SER A 158 -6.99 30.33 -5.14
CA SER A 158 -6.81 28.95 -4.71
C SER A 158 -5.56 28.33 -5.33
N VAL A 159 -4.87 27.53 -4.54
CA VAL A 159 -3.71 26.77 -4.95
C VAL A 159 -3.95 25.29 -4.69
N THR A 160 -3.57 24.46 -5.64
CA THR A 160 -3.47 23.01 -5.48
C THR A 160 -2.00 22.64 -5.60
N VAL A 161 -1.51 21.86 -4.66
CA VAL A 161 -0.18 21.24 -4.73
C VAL A 161 -0.30 19.75 -5.01
N THR A 162 0.64 19.23 -5.82
CA THR A 162 0.77 17.81 -6.11
C THR A 162 2.14 17.35 -5.66
N TYR A 163 2.17 16.35 -4.80
CA TYR A 163 3.39 15.76 -4.25
C TYR A 163 3.96 14.67 -5.18
N ASN A 164 5.23 14.32 -4.99
CA ASN A 164 5.90 13.28 -5.80
C ASN A 164 5.25 11.89 -5.68
N ASN A 165 4.52 11.64 -4.60
CA ASN A 165 3.74 10.41 -4.37
C ASN A 165 2.36 10.43 -5.04
N GLY A 166 2.02 11.52 -5.76
CA GLY A 166 0.73 11.72 -6.43
C GLY A 166 -0.37 12.32 -5.55
N CYS A 167 -0.13 12.49 -4.24
CA CYS A 167 -1.12 13.10 -3.35
C CYS A 167 -1.27 14.60 -3.62
N THR A 168 -2.49 15.11 -3.47
CA THR A 168 -2.82 16.53 -3.67
C THR A 168 -3.41 17.14 -2.43
N ALA A 169 -3.16 18.44 -2.24
CA ALA A 169 -3.86 19.27 -1.27
C ALA A 169 -4.23 20.61 -1.91
N SER A 170 -5.30 21.24 -1.43
CA SER A 170 -5.74 22.54 -1.93
C SER A 170 -6.08 23.45 -0.75
N ASP A 171 -5.77 24.74 -0.90
CA ASP A 171 -6.15 25.77 0.04
C ASP A 171 -6.46 27.07 -0.72
N ALA A 172 -7.12 28.01 -0.08
CA ALA A 172 -7.50 29.28 -0.69
C ALA A 172 -7.43 30.41 0.33
N MET A 173 -7.11 31.61 -0.19
CA MET A 173 -7.13 32.85 0.55
C MET A 173 -7.85 33.95 -0.25
N THR A 174 -8.31 34.97 0.43
CA THR A 174 -9.03 36.07 -0.20
C THR A 174 -8.22 37.37 -0.12
N VAL A 175 -8.12 38.06 -1.26
CA VAL A 175 -7.63 39.46 -1.31
C VAL A 175 -8.84 40.36 -1.42
N THR A 176 -9.11 41.08 -0.34
CA THR A 176 -10.17 42.09 -0.26
C THR A 176 -9.67 43.42 -0.84
N VAL A 177 -10.42 44.00 -1.77
CA VAL A 177 -10.14 45.31 -2.32
C VAL A 177 -11.02 46.34 -1.62
N GLY A 178 -10.34 47.23 -0.85
CA GLY A 178 -11.00 48.35 -0.19
C GLY A 178 -11.36 49.44 -1.18
N SER A 179 -12.55 50.05 -1.01
CA SER A 179 -12.92 51.30 -1.69
C SER A 179 -12.25 52.50 -0.97
N THR A 180 -11.72 53.42 -1.71
CA THR A 180 -11.29 54.75 -1.20
C THR A 180 -12.50 55.58 -0.89
#